data_1930211ec52c8f857502e3a4c9b5d819
#
_entry.id   1930211ec52c8f857502e3a4c9b5d819
#
_cell.length_a   1.000
_cell.length_b   1.000
_cell.length_c   1.000
_cell.angle_alpha   90.00
_cell.angle_beta   90.00
_cell.angle_gamma   90.00
#
_symmetry.space_group_name_H-M   'P 1'
#
loop_
_entity.id
_entity.type
_entity.pdbx_description
1 polymer ?
#
loop_
_entity_poly.entity_id
_entity_poly.type
_entity_poly.pdbx_seq_one_letter_code
_entity_poly.pdbx_strand_id
1 'polypeptide(L)'
;MASKKTEQSVFELLLPITEKEGLSVWDIEFVKEGPEYYLRVYIDKEDGVGIDDCETVSRLLSDELDRVDPIEQAYILEVSSAGMDRKLKTNEHFMRYIGHEIDIKLYAPINGEKEITATLKAFSDGVLTIDYNGQETDIELSKTVSVRLAVIF
;
A
#
# COMPACT_ATOMS: atom_id res chain seq x y z
N MET A 1 9.78 -8.81 13.21
CA MET A 1 8.82 -9.71 12.66
C MET A 1 9.26 -10.16 11.29
N ALA A 2 9.06 -11.45 11.00
CA ALA A 2 9.59 -12.05 9.77
C ALA A 2 9.09 -11.37 8.49
N SER A 3 7.80 -11.01 8.42
CA SER A 3 7.23 -10.38 7.23
C SER A 3 7.80 -8.99 6.95
N LYS A 4 8.01 -8.17 7.98
CA LYS A 4 8.61 -6.84 7.81
C LYS A 4 10.05 -6.92 7.33
N LYS A 5 10.82 -7.89 7.85
CA LYS A 5 12.18 -8.11 7.42
C LYS A 5 12.24 -8.57 5.97
N THR A 6 11.33 -9.48 5.59
CA THR A 6 11.20 -9.95 4.22
C THR A 6 10.83 -8.80 3.29
N GLU A 7 9.85 -7.99 3.67
CA GLU A 7 9.42 -6.83 2.89
C GLU A 7 10.57 -5.84 2.69
N GLN A 8 11.36 -5.59 3.71
CA GLN A 8 12.51 -4.69 3.62
C GLN A 8 13.58 -5.25 2.67
N SER A 9 13.87 -6.55 2.77
CA SER A 9 14.84 -7.19 1.87
C SER A 9 14.39 -7.10 0.42
N VAL A 10 13.11 -7.33 0.17
CA VAL A 10 12.54 -7.22 -1.18
C VAL A 10 12.59 -5.77 -1.67
N PHE A 11 12.29 -4.81 -0.81
CA PHE A 11 12.34 -3.40 -1.16
C PHE A 11 13.73 -3.00 -1.66
N GLU A 12 14.78 -3.45 -0.98
CA GLU A 12 16.16 -3.15 -1.35
C GLU A 12 16.53 -3.72 -2.72
N LEU A 13 16.00 -4.90 -3.06
CA LEU A 13 16.21 -5.48 -4.38
C LEU A 13 15.38 -4.79 -5.46
N LEU A 14 14.18 -4.37 -5.10
CA LEU A 14 13.21 -3.79 -6.02
C LEU A 14 13.57 -2.35 -6.41
N LEU A 15 14.09 -1.57 -5.49
CA LEU A 15 14.32 -0.15 -5.69
C LEU A 15 15.17 0.17 -6.93
N PRO A 16 16.33 -0.48 -7.16
CA PRO A 16 17.10 -0.23 -8.40
C PRO A 16 16.31 -0.56 -9.66
N ILE A 17 15.46 -1.57 -9.61
CA ILE A 17 14.64 -1.99 -10.76
C ILE A 17 13.62 -0.90 -11.10
N THR A 18 12.88 -0.42 -10.10
CA THR A 18 11.85 0.60 -10.32
C THR A 18 12.46 1.93 -10.74
N GLU A 19 13.59 2.32 -10.16
CA GLU A 19 14.28 3.55 -10.54
C GLU A 19 14.71 3.53 -12.01
N LYS A 20 15.25 2.41 -12.47
CA LYS A 20 15.66 2.23 -13.87
C LYS A 20 14.49 2.33 -14.82
N GLU A 21 13.34 1.83 -14.42
CA GLU A 21 12.14 1.80 -15.27
C GLU A 21 11.26 3.05 -15.13
N GLY A 22 11.67 4.02 -14.32
CA GLY A 22 10.88 5.23 -14.11
C GLY A 22 9.63 5.03 -13.27
N LEU A 23 9.67 4.02 -12.41
CA LEU A 23 8.56 3.64 -11.54
C LEU A 23 8.92 3.93 -10.09
N SER A 24 7.90 3.91 -9.23
CA SER A 24 8.11 3.97 -7.79
C SER A 24 7.43 2.78 -7.12
N VAL A 25 7.91 2.44 -5.94
CA VAL A 25 7.31 1.38 -5.12
C VAL A 25 6.24 2.01 -4.26
N TRP A 26 5.01 1.56 -4.40
CA TRP A 26 3.92 2.02 -3.55
C TRP A 26 3.85 1.22 -2.26
N ASP A 27 3.89 -0.11 -2.36
CA ASP A 27 3.75 -0.99 -1.21
C ASP A 27 4.31 -2.37 -1.53
N ILE A 28 4.73 -3.08 -0.50
CA ILE A 28 5.15 -4.48 -0.58
C ILE A 28 4.48 -5.21 0.58
N GLU A 29 3.83 -6.34 0.26
CA GLU A 29 3.19 -7.18 1.28
C GLU A 29 3.69 -8.62 1.12
N PHE A 30 4.11 -9.22 2.22
CA PHE A 30 4.42 -10.65 2.26
C PHE A 30 3.44 -11.29 3.23
N VAL A 31 2.44 -11.97 2.71
CA VAL A 31 1.30 -12.46 3.48
C VAL A 31 1.05 -13.94 3.20
N LYS A 32 0.51 -14.63 4.19
CA LYS A 32 0.05 -16.00 4.03
C LYS A 32 -1.47 -15.99 3.91
N GLU A 33 -1.97 -16.58 2.84
CA GLU A 33 -3.40 -16.77 2.62
C GLU A 33 -3.67 -18.24 2.36
N GLY A 34 -4.42 -18.87 3.28
CA GLY A 34 -4.59 -20.31 3.22
C GLY A 34 -3.24 -21.01 3.39
N PRO A 35 -2.94 -21.99 2.53
CA PRO A 35 -1.67 -22.72 2.63
C PRO A 35 -0.49 -22.03 1.94
N GLU A 36 -0.74 -20.93 1.23
CA GLU A 36 0.28 -20.31 0.39
C GLU A 36 0.71 -18.93 0.87
N TYR A 37 1.99 -18.61 0.61
CA TYR A 37 2.53 -17.27 0.82
C TYR A 37 2.49 -16.49 -0.48
N TYR A 38 2.17 -15.21 -0.38
CA TYR A 38 2.14 -14.28 -1.49
C TYR A 38 3.07 -13.12 -1.22
N LEU A 39 3.93 -12.84 -2.19
CA LEU A 39 4.71 -11.61 -2.20
C LEU A 39 4.03 -10.67 -3.19
N ARG A 40 3.36 -9.66 -2.67
CA ARG A 40 2.62 -8.68 -3.48
C ARG A 40 3.37 -7.37 -3.52
N VAL A 41 3.66 -6.93 -4.72
CA VAL A 41 4.37 -5.68 -4.99
C VAL A 41 3.43 -4.75 -5.73
N TYR A 42 3.29 -3.53 -5.20
CA TYR A 42 2.46 -2.50 -5.81
C TYR A 42 3.37 -1.38 -6.30
N ILE A 43 3.30 -1.09 -7.59
CA ILE A 43 4.12 -0.07 -8.22
C ILE A 43 3.26 1.08 -8.71
N ASP A 44 3.87 2.26 -8.85
CA ASP A 44 3.17 3.46 -9.26
C ASP A 44 4.01 4.22 -10.29
N LYS A 45 3.33 5.03 -11.08
CA LYS A 45 3.95 5.86 -12.10
C LYS A 45 3.04 7.05 -12.35
N GLU A 46 3.62 8.22 -12.58
CA GLU A 46 2.87 9.45 -12.76
C GLU A 46 1.81 9.36 -13.87
N ASP A 47 2.18 8.73 -14.98
CA ASP A 47 1.29 8.56 -16.14
C ASP A 47 0.46 7.29 -16.10
N GLY A 48 0.51 6.56 -14.98
CA GLY A 48 -0.17 5.29 -14.83
C GLY A 48 0.72 4.10 -15.20
N VAL A 49 0.48 2.97 -14.54
CA VAL A 49 1.22 1.74 -14.73
C VAL A 49 0.53 0.87 -15.77
N GLY A 50 1.28 0.44 -16.78
CA GLY A 50 0.79 -0.48 -17.79
C GLY A 50 1.11 -1.93 -17.45
N ILE A 51 0.50 -2.84 -18.22
CA ILE A 51 0.76 -4.29 -18.08
C ILE A 51 2.23 -4.59 -18.34
N ASP A 52 2.83 -3.91 -19.31
CA ASP A 52 4.25 -4.10 -19.65
C ASP A 52 5.17 -3.73 -18.50
N ASP A 53 4.82 -2.66 -17.74
CA ASP A 53 5.59 -2.25 -16.57
C ASP A 53 5.58 -3.34 -15.50
N CYS A 54 4.41 -3.90 -15.23
CA CYS A 54 4.26 -4.97 -14.24
C CYS A 54 5.03 -6.21 -14.66
N GLU A 55 4.96 -6.57 -15.92
CA GLU A 55 5.64 -7.74 -16.47
C GLU A 55 7.16 -7.59 -16.40
N THR A 56 7.67 -6.41 -16.76
CA THR A 56 9.10 -6.12 -16.69
C THR A 56 9.62 -6.19 -15.26
N VAL A 57 8.92 -5.54 -14.33
CA VAL A 57 9.30 -5.55 -12.91
C VAL A 57 9.23 -6.96 -12.35
N SER A 58 8.17 -7.71 -12.67
CA SER A 58 8.00 -9.09 -12.20
C SER A 58 9.17 -9.97 -12.62
N ARG A 59 9.57 -9.88 -13.89
CA ARG A 59 10.67 -10.66 -14.42
C ARG A 59 12.00 -10.30 -13.77
N LEU A 60 12.32 -9.02 -13.71
CA LEU A 60 13.58 -8.56 -13.13
C LEU A 60 13.67 -8.83 -11.64
N LEU A 61 12.57 -8.62 -10.92
CA LEU A 61 12.53 -8.92 -9.48
C LEU A 61 12.63 -10.41 -9.22
N SER A 62 11.96 -11.24 -10.03
CA SER A 62 12.04 -12.71 -9.90
C SER A 62 13.48 -13.19 -10.06
N ASP A 63 14.20 -12.65 -11.04
CA ASP A 63 15.62 -12.98 -11.25
C ASP A 63 16.47 -12.60 -10.02
N GLU A 64 16.25 -11.44 -9.46
CA GLU A 64 16.98 -10.98 -8.27
C GLU A 64 16.63 -11.80 -7.03
N LEU A 65 15.35 -12.18 -6.88
CA LEU A 65 14.92 -13.03 -5.78
C LEU A 65 15.55 -14.42 -5.85
N ASP A 66 15.68 -14.95 -7.06
CA ASP A 66 16.36 -16.24 -7.26
C ASP A 66 17.85 -16.14 -6.96
N ARG A 67 18.48 -15.02 -7.34
CA ARG A 67 19.92 -14.81 -7.14
C ARG A 67 20.27 -14.65 -5.66
N VAL A 68 19.51 -13.85 -4.93
CA VAL A 68 19.80 -13.53 -3.52
C VAL A 68 19.14 -14.52 -2.56
N ASP A 69 17.99 -15.04 -2.94
CA ASP A 69 17.21 -16.03 -2.17
C ASP A 69 16.93 -15.57 -0.73
N PRO A 70 16.29 -14.40 -0.54
CA PRO A 70 16.07 -13.85 0.80
C PRO A 70 14.85 -14.41 1.52
N ILE A 71 14.02 -15.20 0.84
CA ILE A 71 12.76 -15.72 1.39
C ILE A 71 12.85 -17.22 1.56
N GLU A 72 12.67 -17.70 2.78
CA GLU A 72 12.76 -19.12 3.11
C GLU A 72 11.58 -19.94 2.58
N GLN A 73 10.37 -19.36 2.63
CA GLN A 73 9.15 -20.05 2.25
C GLN A 73 8.98 -20.05 0.72
N ALA A 74 8.29 -21.04 0.22
CA ALA A 74 7.79 -20.99 -1.16
C ALA A 74 6.71 -19.91 -1.23
N TYR A 75 6.68 -19.16 -2.30
CA TYR A 75 5.77 -18.03 -2.44
C TYR A 75 5.38 -17.80 -3.89
N ILE A 76 4.27 -17.07 -4.06
CA ILE A 76 3.79 -16.63 -5.36
C ILE A 76 4.05 -15.13 -5.47
N LEU A 77 4.78 -14.72 -6.51
CA LEU A 77 5.06 -13.31 -6.76
C LEU A 77 3.94 -12.68 -7.59
N GLU A 78 3.39 -11.58 -7.10
CA GLU A 78 2.39 -10.80 -7.82
C GLU A 78 2.86 -9.34 -7.88
N VAL A 79 2.92 -8.78 -9.09
CA VAL A 79 3.26 -7.36 -9.30
C VAL A 79 2.06 -6.70 -9.97
N SER A 80 1.58 -5.63 -9.37
CA SER A 80 0.44 -4.89 -9.90
C SER A 80 0.60 -3.40 -9.69
N SER A 81 -0.27 -2.62 -10.34
CA SER A 81 -0.33 -1.19 -10.06
C SER A 81 -0.96 -0.95 -8.69
N ALA A 82 -0.65 0.22 -8.10
CA ALA A 82 -1.26 0.60 -6.82
C ALA A 82 -2.78 0.75 -6.91
N GLY A 83 -3.29 1.08 -8.11
CA GLY A 83 -4.73 1.20 -8.33
C GLY A 83 -5.30 2.55 -7.95
N MET A 84 -6.55 2.78 -8.32
CA MET A 84 -7.27 4.02 -7.98
C MET A 84 -7.70 4.03 -6.52
N ASP A 85 -8.04 2.86 -5.98
CA ASP A 85 -8.48 2.67 -4.60
C ASP A 85 -7.34 2.18 -3.70
N ARG A 86 -6.14 2.67 -3.97
CA ARG A 86 -4.91 2.22 -3.29
C ARG A 86 -4.97 2.42 -1.77
N LYS A 87 -4.31 1.53 -1.06
CA LYS A 87 -4.18 1.64 0.40
C LYS A 87 -3.21 2.75 0.77
N LEU A 88 -3.56 3.53 1.78
CA LEU A 88 -2.70 4.56 2.36
C LEU A 88 -2.15 4.02 3.68
N LYS A 89 -0.85 3.87 3.79
CA LYS A 89 -0.21 3.28 4.97
C LYS A 89 0.89 4.14 5.57
N THR A 90 1.64 4.86 4.74
CA THR A 90 2.81 5.60 5.19
C THR A 90 2.50 7.08 5.33
N ASN A 91 3.38 7.77 6.05
CA ASN A 91 3.30 9.21 6.19
C ASN A 91 3.28 9.89 4.81
N GLU A 92 4.12 9.42 3.89
CA GLU A 92 4.18 9.97 2.52
C GLU A 92 2.87 9.75 1.77
N HIS A 93 2.23 8.58 1.93
CA HIS A 93 0.94 8.30 1.31
C HIS A 93 -0.11 9.31 1.75
N PHE A 94 -0.22 9.53 3.05
CA PHE A 94 -1.23 10.44 3.59
C PHE A 94 -0.95 11.88 3.21
N MET A 95 0.30 12.32 3.27
CA MET A 95 0.67 13.69 2.91
C MET A 95 0.36 14.00 1.45
N ARG A 96 0.53 13.03 0.57
CA ARG A 96 0.24 13.18 -0.86
C ARG A 96 -1.25 13.41 -1.13
N TYR A 97 -2.12 12.82 -0.31
CA TYR A 97 -3.56 12.82 -0.56
C TYR A 97 -4.36 13.68 0.40
N ILE A 98 -3.73 14.61 1.09
CA ILE A 98 -4.46 15.62 1.88
C ILE A 98 -5.38 16.40 0.94
N GLY A 99 -6.64 16.56 1.34
CA GLY A 99 -7.68 17.19 0.54
C GLY A 99 -8.53 16.22 -0.28
N HIS A 100 -8.12 14.96 -0.34
CA HIS A 100 -8.86 13.93 -1.08
C HIS A 100 -9.79 13.16 -0.15
N GLU A 101 -10.81 12.56 -0.73
CA GLU A 101 -11.69 11.66 0.01
C GLU A 101 -11.04 10.30 0.19
N ILE A 102 -11.20 9.74 1.38
CA ILE A 102 -10.66 8.45 1.75
C ILE A 102 -11.75 7.56 2.34
N ASP A 103 -11.61 6.26 2.15
CA ASP A 103 -12.47 5.25 2.76
C ASP A 103 -11.71 4.64 3.94
N ILE A 104 -12.31 4.73 5.11
CA ILE A 104 -11.71 4.24 6.36
C ILE A 104 -12.54 3.07 6.87
N LYS A 105 -11.88 1.96 7.09
CA LYS A 105 -12.50 0.78 7.73
C LYS A 105 -11.96 0.67 9.14
N LEU A 106 -12.87 0.61 10.11
CA LEU A 106 -12.55 0.67 11.53
C LEU A 106 -12.74 -0.68 12.21
N TYR A 107 -11.97 -0.94 13.26
CA TYR A 107 -12.19 -2.09 14.13
C TYR A 107 -13.42 -1.90 15.00
N ALA A 108 -13.62 -0.68 15.52
CA ALA A 108 -14.77 -0.34 16.34
C ALA A 108 -15.56 0.79 15.68
N PRO A 109 -16.90 0.73 15.69
CA PRO A 109 -17.69 1.73 14.99
C PRO A 109 -17.61 3.12 15.62
N ILE A 110 -17.71 4.13 14.78
CA ILE A 110 -17.89 5.53 15.18
C ILE A 110 -19.30 5.92 14.73
N ASN A 111 -20.14 6.39 15.65
CA ASN A 111 -21.54 6.70 15.38
C ASN A 111 -22.28 5.55 14.70
N GLY A 112 -21.93 4.31 15.09
CA GLY A 112 -22.56 3.10 14.56
C GLY A 112 -22.02 2.62 13.22
N GLU A 113 -21.04 3.32 12.65
CA GLU A 113 -20.49 2.97 11.34
C GLU A 113 -19.05 2.47 11.45
N LYS A 114 -18.75 1.32 10.85
CA LYS A 114 -17.40 0.77 10.78
C LYS A 114 -16.68 1.16 9.50
N GLU A 115 -17.42 1.60 8.49
CA GLU A 115 -16.85 2.07 7.23
C GLU A 115 -17.34 3.49 6.99
N ILE A 116 -16.41 4.42 6.87
CA ILE A 116 -16.75 5.82 6.64
C ILE A 116 -15.92 6.37 5.48
N THR A 117 -16.55 7.29 4.74
CA THR A 117 -15.88 8.04 3.67
C THR A 117 -15.83 9.50 4.12
N ALA A 118 -14.65 10.08 4.07
CA ALA A 118 -14.46 11.46 4.54
C ALA A 118 -13.28 12.10 3.83
N THR A 119 -13.19 13.43 3.92
CA THR A 119 -12.06 14.17 3.38
C THR A 119 -10.91 14.15 4.36
N LEU A 120 -9.72 13.77 3.88
CA LEU A 120 -8.49 13.81 4.69
C LEU A 120 -8.01 15.24 4.79
N LYS A 121 -7.97 15.79 5.99
CA LYS A 121 -7.52 17.17 6.25
C LYS A 121 -6.06 17.25 6.65
N ALA A 122 -5.61 16.32 7.46
CA ALA A 122 -4.24 16.31 7.96
C ALA A 122 -3.84 14.90 8.41
N PHE A 123 -2.55 14.68 8.50
CA PHE A 123 -2.00 13.45 9.09
C PHE A 123 -0.74 13.83 9.86
N SER A 124 -0.68 13.46 11.12
CA SER A 124 0.48 13.75 11.97
C SER A 124 0.57 12.73 13.09
N ASP A 125 1.78 12.23 13.31
CA ASP A 125 2.07 11.30 14.43
C ASP A 125 1.11 10.11 14.52
N GLY A 126 0.76 9.54 13.36
CA GLY A 126 -0.12 8.38 13.30
C GLY A 126 -1.59 8.71 13.51
N VAL A 127 -1.98 9.99 13.45
CA VAL A 127 -3.37 10.42 13.62
C VAL A 127 -3.88 11.05 12.33
N LEU A 128 -5.01 10.53 11.83
CA LEU A 128 -5.73 11.11 10.71
C LEU A 128 -6.68 12.18 11.24
N THR A 129 -6.65 13.36 10.64
CA THR A 129 -7.69 14.37 10.86
C THR A 129 -8.58 14.40 9.62
N ILE A 130 -9.85 14.14 9.81
CA ILE A 130 -10.82 14.06 8.71
C ILE A 130 -11.97 15.04 8.93
N ASP A 131 -12.61 15.42 7.83
CA ASP A 131 -13.88 16.13 7.87
C ASP A 131 -14.99 15.10 7.75
N TYR A 132 -15.62 14.77 8.87
CA TYR A 132 -16.69 13.80 8.96
C TYR A 132 -17.99 14.49 9.31
N ASN A 133 -18.94 14.52 8.37
CA ASN A 133 -20.22 15.19 8.54
C ASN A 133 -20.10 16.64 8.98
N GLY A 134 -19.13 17.36 8.43
CA GLY A 134 -18.91 18.77 8.74
C GLY A 134 -18.12 19.05 10.01
N GLN A 135 -17.63 18.00 10.67
CA GLN A 135 -16.83 18.14 11.90
C GLN A 135 -15.44 17.54 11.72
N GLU A 136 -14.43 18.26 12.20
CA GLU A 136 -13.08 17.70 12.27
C GLU A 136 -13.04 16.59 13.32
N THR A 137 -12.60 15.42 12.89
CA THR A 137 -12.53 14.24 13.74
C THR A 137 -11.15 13.63 13.61
N ASP A 138 -10.52 13.30 14.72
CA ASP A 138 -9.22 12.65 14.75
C ASP A 138 -9.39 11.14 14.95
N ILE A 139 -8.69 10.37 14.13
CA ILE A 139 -8.71 8.90 14.21
C ILE A 139 -7.27 8.41 14.21
N GLU A 140 -6.92 7.62 15.21
CA GLU A 140 -5.61 6.98 15.25
C GLU A 140 -5.53 5.90 14.16
N LEU A 141 -4.46 5.91 13.39
CA LEU A 141 -4.26 4.93 12.31
C LEU A 141 -4.30 3.51 12.86
N SER A 142 -3.79 3.29 14.06
CA SER A 142 -3.78 1.98 14.71
C SER A 142 -5.19 1.42 14.98
N LYS A 143 -6.19 2.26 14.98
CA LYS A 143 -7.60 1.86 15.19
C LYS A 143 -8.32 1.56 13.88
N THR A 144 -7.63 1.70 12.76
CA THR A 144 -8.20 1.40 11.45
C THR A 144 -7.76 0.01 10.97
N VAL A 145 -8.67 -0.69 10.33
CA VAL A 145 -8.36 -1.93 9.60
C VAL A 145 -7.63 -1.58 8.32
N SER A 146 -8.13 -0.57 7.61
CA SER A 146 -7.52 -0.09 6.37
C SER A 146 -7.98 1.33 6.07
N VAL A 147 -7.15 2.05 5.34
CA VAL A 147 -7.48 3.36 4.78
C VAL A 147 -7.15 3.29 3.29
N ARG A 148 -8.11 3.60 2.45
CA ARG A 148 -7.94 3.59 1.00
C ARG A 148 -8.36 4.93 0.41
N LEU A 149 -7.76 5.26 -0.72
CA LEU A 149 -8.23 6.41 -1.50
C LEU A 149 -9.62 6.07 -2.01
N ALA A 150 -10.60 6.96 -1.80
CA ALA A 150 -11.96 6.73 -2.28
C ALA A 150 -12.01 6.92 -3.79
N VAL A 151 -12.74 6.03 -4.46
CA VAL A 151 -12.97 6.14 -5.91
C VAL A 151 -14.29 6.86 -6.11
N ILE A 152 -14.22 8.00 -6.77
CA ILE A 152 -15.40 8.83 -7.05
C ILE A 152 -15.66 8.78 -8.56
N PHE A 153 -16.90 8.47 -8.90
CA PHE A 153 -17.34 8.41 -10.29
C PHE A 153 -18.22 9.60 -10.65
#